data_f7f4f676360568f579b67de3c03b1dfa
#
_entry.id   f7f4f676360568f579b67de3c03b1dfa
#
_cell.length_a   1.000
_cell.length_b   1.000
_cell.length_c   1.000
_cell.angle_alpha   90.00
_cell.angle_beta   90.00
_cell.angle_gamma   90.00
#
_symmetry.space_group_name_H-M   'P 1'
#
loop_
_entity.id
_entity.type
_entity.pdbx_description
1 polymer ?
#
loop_
_entity_poly.entity_id
_entity_poly.type
_entity_poly.pdbx_seq_one_letter_code
_entity_poly.pdbx_strand_id
1 'polypeptide(L)'
;MTKIDIAFIGGSGLYKMPQISNVKWTKIKTNFGQPSSEICTGEIGKTKVAFLPRHGKYHNISPTKINYRANIEALKKLGTENIISLSAVGSLRSDYIPGDFVLI
;
A
#
# COMPACT_ATOMS: atom_id res chain seq x y z
N MET A 1 12.87 -14.56 8.37
CA MET A 1 12.22 -13.42 7.70
C MET A 1 10.72 -13.49 7.90
N THR A 2 10.13 -12.43 8.37
CA THR A 2 8.72 -12.42 8.69
C THR A 2 7.91 -12.23 7.41
N LYS A 3 7.00 -13.15 7.15
CA LYS A 3 6.15 -13.13 5.96
C LYS A 3 5.02 -12.12 6.15
N ILE A 4 4.75 -11.33 5.12
CA ILE A 4 3.61 -10.41 5.11
C ILE A 4 2.42 -11.13 4.49
N ASP A 5 1.33 -11.24 5.26
CA ASP A 5 0.15 -11.94 4.79
C ASP A 5 -0.59 -11.15 3.71
N ILE A 6 -0.70 -9.85 3.91
CA ILE A 6 -1.39 -8.98 2.97
C ILE A 6 -0.74 -7.60 2.95
N ALA A 7 -0.58 -7.04 1.76
CA ALA A 7 -0.08 -5.68 1.58
C ALA A 7 -1.14 -4.82 0.89
N PHE A 8 -1.15 -3.55 1.25
CA PHE A 8 -2.04 -2.57 0.66
C PHE A 8 -1.22 -1.50 -0.05
N ILE A 9 -1.55 -1.23 -1.29
CA ILE A 9 -1.05 -0.08 -2.03
C ILE A 9 -2.21 0.91 -2.11
N GLY A 10 -2.03 2.09 -1.53
CA GLY A 10 -3.12 3.05 -1.49
C GLY A 10 -2.65 4.46 -1.27
N GLY A 11 -3.61 5.35 -1.11
CA GLY A 11 -3.35 6.73 -0.77
C GLY A 11 -2.90 6.89 0.67
N SER A 12 -2.68 8.13 1.07
CA SER A 12 -2.21 8.44 2.42
C SER A 12 -3.28 8.11 3.47
N GLY A 13 -2.82 7.74 4.66
CA GLY A 13 -3.67 7.61 5.85
C GLY A 13 -4.01 6.18 6.25
N LEU A 14 -3.90 5.19 5.37
CA LEU A 14 -4.23 3.80 5.70
C LEU A 14 -3.37 3.27 6.86
N TYR A 15 -2.10 3.67 6.93
CA TYR A 15 -1.19 3.24 7.98
C TYR A 15 -1.44 3.91 9.34
N LYS A 16 -2.35 4.88 9.40
CA LYS A 16 -2.70 5.58 10.64
C LYS A 16 -3.86 4.93 11.40
N MET A 17 -4.26 3.74 10.99
CA MET A 17 -5.35 3.02 11.67
C MET A 17 -4.93 2.64 13.08
N PRO A 18 -5.78 2.91 14.10
CA PRO A 18 -5.42 2.62 15.49
C PRO A 18 -5.31 1.12 15.79
N GLN A 19 -5.86 0.26 14.94
CA GLN A 19 -5.82 -1.19 15.10
C GLN A 19 -4.47 -1.80 14.77
N ILE A 20 -3.56 -1.03 14.13
CA ILE A 20 -2.25 -1.54 13.73
C ILE A 20 -1.29 -1.45 14.90
N SER A 21 -0.65 -2.55 15.25
CA SER A 21 0.39 -2.62 16.26
C SER A 21 1.75 -2.92 15.63
N ASN A 22 2.82 -2.69 16.40
CA ASN A 22 4.20 -2.98 15.99
C ASN A 22 4.58 -2.31 14.65
N VAL A 23 4.20 -1.06 14.49
CA VAL A 23 4.42 -0.29 13.26
C VAL A 23 5.91 -0.01 13.06
N LYS A 24 6.39 -0.33 11.86
CA LYS A 24 7.77 -0.10 11.47
C LYS A 24 7.83 0.35 10.01
N TRP A 25 8.68 1.31 9.71
CA TRP A 25 8.95 1.75 8.35
C TRP A 25 10.26 1.16 7.88
N THR A 26 10.24 0.53 6.70
CA THR A 26 11.39 -0.15 6.13
C THR A 26 11.67 0.33 4.73
N LYS A 27 12.92 0.70 4.48
CA LYS A 27 13.38 1.07 3.14
C LYS A 27 13.81 -0.18 2.39
N ILE A 28 13.24 -0.41 1.22
CA ILE A 28 13.54 -1.58 0.38
C ILE A 28 14.18 -1.12 -0.91
N LYS A 29 15.31 -1.72 -1.26
CA LYS A 29 15.97 -1.50 -2.55
C LYS A 29 15.43 -2.49 -3.57
N THR A 30 15.20 -2.02 -4.79
CA THR A 30 14.71 -2.87 -5.88
C THR A 30 15.59 -2.75 -7.11
N ASN A 31 15.44 -3.70 -8.02
CA ASN A 31 16.14 -3.68 -9.31
C ASN A 31 15.59 -2.63 -10.29
N PHE A 32 14.43 -2.04 -9.96
CA PHE A 32 13.75 -1.06 -10.80
C PHE A 32 13.86 0.36 -10.26
N GLY A 33 14.74 0.59 -9.27
CA GLY A 33 14.89 1.89 -8.64
C GLY A 33 14.17 1.96 -7.31
N GLN A 34 13.83 3.17 -6.90
CA GLN A 34 13.19 3.38 -5.60
C GLN A 34 11.68 3.23 -5.68
N PRO A 35 11.06 2.53 -4.72
CA PRO A 35 9.62 2.56 -4.53
C PRO A 35 9.13 3.96 -4.17
N SER A 36 7.81 4.15 -4.18
CA SER A 36 7.19 5.43 -3.84
C SER A 36 7.55 5.92 -2.42
N SER A 37 7.81 4.99 -1.52
CA SER A 37 8.07 5.30 -0.11
C SER A 37 8.75 4.12 0.56
N GLU A 38 9.26 4.34 1.77
CA GLU A 38 9.46 3.26 2.71
C GLU A 38 8.12 2.54 2.93
N ILE A 39 8.19 1.26 3.25
CA ILE A 39 6.99 0.45 3.46
C ILE A 39 6.71 0.37 4.95
N CYS A 40 5.48 0.69 5.33
CA CYS A 40 5.00 0.55 6.69
C CYS A 40 4.55 -0.89 6.91
N THR A 41 5.16 -1.56 7.88
CA THR A 41 4.73 -2.90 8.28
C THR A 41 4.16 -2.87 9.68
N GLY A 42 3.26 -3.77 9.98
CA GLY A 42 2.64 -3.87 11.28
C GLY A 42 1.79 -5.12 11.39
N GLU A 43 0.97 -5.15 12.44
CA GLU A 43 0.10 -6.28 12.71
C GLU A 43 -1.30 -5.80 13.03
N ILE A 44 -2.29 -6.48 12.47
CA ILE A 44 -3.69 -6.33 12.85
C ILE A 44 -4.13 -7.68 13.41
N GLY A 45 -4.24 -7.76 14.74
CA GLY A 45 -4.42 -9.04 15.41
C GLY A 45 -3.24 -9.97 15.12
N LYS A 46 -3.50 -11.10 14.50
CA LYS A 46 -2.46 -12.07 14.11
C LYS A 46 -2.01 -11.93 12.66
N THR A 47 -2.59 -10.99 11.92
CA THR A 47 -2.30 -10.79 10.50
C THR A 47 -1.18 -9.79 10.34
N LYS A 48 -0.14 -10.16 9.62
CA LYS A 48 0.97 -9.25 9.30
C LYS A 48 0.65 -8.50 8.03
N VAL A 49 0.67 -7.18 8.13
CA VAL A 49 0.27 -6.29 7.05
C VAL A 49 1.39 -5.35 6.66
N ALA A 50 1.34 -4.90 5.41
CA ALA A 50 2.21 -3.84 4.92
C ALA A 50 1.38 -2.80 4.20
N PHE A 51 1.82 -1.56 4.26
CA PHE A 51 1.19 -0.44 3.56
C PHE A 51 2.23 0.30 2.75
N LEU A 52 1.94 0.52 1.48
CA LEU A 52 2.79 1.31 0.60
C LEU A 52 2.01 2.51 0.11
N PRO A 53 2.37 3.73 0.57
CA PRO A 53 1.76 4.96 0.04
C PRO A 53 2.24 5.19 -1.39
N ARG A 54 1.36 5.00 -2.37
CA ARG A 54 1.75 5.05 -3.78
C ARG A 54 2.21 6.44 -4.24
N HIS A 55 1.71 7.50 -3.60
CA HIS A 55 2.14 8.89 -3.87
C HIS A 55 3.25 9.37 -2.95
N GLY A 56 3.86 8.46 -2.18
CA GLY A 56 4.87 8.79 -1.20
C GLY A 56 4.29 9.08 0.18
N LYS A 57 5.11 8.91 1.20
CA LYS A 57 4.70 9.15 2.60
C LYS A 57 4.23 10.60 2.82
N TYR A 58 4.79 11.54 2.07
CA TYR A 58 4.44 12.95 2.15
C TYR A 58 3.56 13.42 1.00
N HIS A 59 3.01 12.48 0.24
CA HIS A 59 2.08 12.75 -0.86
C HIS A 59 2.69 13.69 -1.93
N ASN A 60 3.93 13.45 -2.29
CA ASN A 60 4.71 14.33 -3.18
C ASN A 60 5.05 13.71 -4.54
N ILE A 61 4.51 12.54 -4.87
CA ILE A 61 4.75 11.86 -6.15
C ILE A 61 3.48 11.92 -6.98
N SER A 62 3.59 12.52 -8.18
CA SER A 62 2.45 12.56 -9.10
C SER A 62 2.17 11.17 -9.69
N PRO A 63 0.94 10.90 -10.15
CA PRO A 63 0.61 9.57 -10.70
C PRO A 63 1.51 9.12 -11.84
N THR A 64 1.95 10.04 -12.70
CA THR A 64 2.81 9.69 -13.83
C THR A 64 4.24 9.33 -13.41
N LYS A 65 4.64 9.70 -12.21
CA LYS A 65 5.99 9.46 -11.70
C LYS A 65 6.08 8.27 -10.75
N ILE A 66 4.98 7.60 -10.50
CA ILE A 66 4.98 6.42 -9.63
C ILE A 66 5.78 5.29 -10.28
N ASN A 67 6.71 4.74 -9.54
CA ASN A 67 7.48 3.58 -9.99
C ASN A 67 6.75 2.30 -9.60
N TYR A 68 5.81 1.88 -10.44
CA TYR A 68 4.95 0.73 -10.16
C TYR A 68 5.73 -0.58 -10.02
N ARG A 69 6.74 -0.78 -10.87
CA ARG A 69 7.55 -2.01 -10.82
C ARG A 69 8.34 -2.12 -9.52
N ALA A 70 8.95 -1.02 -9.11
CA ALA A 70 9.68 -0.97 -7.85
C ALA A 70 8.74 -1.24 -6.66
N ASN A 71 7.53 -0.69 -6.69
CA ASN A 71 6.55 -0.90 -5.63
C ASN A 71 6.20 -2.39 -5.48
N ILE A 72 5.92 -3.07 -6.58
CA ILE A 72 5.59 -4.50 -6.55
C ILE A 72 6.79 -5.34 -6.10
N GLU A 73 7.98 -5.06 -6.62
CA GLU A 73 9.18 -5.80 -6.22
C GLU A 73 9.50 -5.63 -4.75
N ALA A 74 9.33 -4.41 -4.22
CA ALA A 74 9.58 -4.15 -2.81
C ALA A 74 8.67 -4.97 -1.92
N LEU A 75 7.38 -5.04 -2.25
CA LEU A 75 6.43 -5.86 -1.51
C LEU A 75 6.76 -7.36 -1.63
N LYS A 76 7.18 -7.81 -2.80
CA LYS A 76 7.60 -9.19 -3.00
C LYS A 76 8.82 -9.52 -2.12
N LYS A 77 9.77 -8.62 -2.01
CA LYS A 77 10.96 -8.83 -1.17
C LYS A 77 10.62 -8.96 0.31
N LEU A 78 9.52 -8.39 0.75
CA LEU A 78 9.02 -8.56 2.12
C LEU A 78 8.29 -9.88 2.34
N GLY A 79 8.20 -10.72 1.31
CA GLY A 79 7.50 -12.00 1.42
C GLY A 79 5.99 -11.87 1.37
N THR A 80 5.47 -10.83 0.73
CA THR A 80 4.02 -10.60 0.62
C THR A 80 3.36 -11.65 -0.27
N GLU A 81 2.28 -12.23 0.21
CA GLU A 81 1.50 -13.21 -0.56
C GLU A 81 0.37 -12.57 -1.35
N ASN A 82 -0.29 -11.58 -0.78
CA ASN A 82 -1.47 -10.96 -1.37
C ASN A 82 -1.32 -9.45 -1.37
N ILE A 83 -1.66 -8.82 -2.49
CA ILE A 83 -1.62 -7.37 -2.62
C ILE A 83 -3.00 -6.87 -2.99
N ILE A 84 -3.49 -5.88 -2.24
CA ILE A 84 -4.72 -5.16 -2.54
C ILE A 84 -4.35 -3.72 -2.87
N SER A 85 -4.71 -3.27 -4.06
CA SER A 85 -4.53 -1.88 -4.47
C SER A 85 -5.86 -1.15 -4.30
N LEU A 86 -5.83 -0.03 -3.58
CA LEU A 86 -7.01 0.76 -3.26
C LEU A 86 -6.90 2.13 -3.91
N SER A 87 -7.99 2.56 -4.54
CA SER A 87 -8.07 3.89 -5.15
C SER A 87 -9.45 4.49 -4.90
N ALA A 88 -9.48 5.76 -4.57
CA ALA A 88 -10.72 6.52 -4.55
C ALA A 88 -10.98 7.05 -5.96
N VAL A 89 -12.18 6.84 -6.45
CA VAL A 89 -12.54 7.20 -7.82
C VAL A 89 -13.91 7.88 -7.85
N GLY A 90 -14.14 8.65 -8.91
CA GLY A 90 -15.46 9.18 -9.19
C GLY A 90 -16.34 8.14 -9.88
N SER A 91 -17.64 8.20 -9.66
CA SER A 91 -18.59 7.30 -10.30
C SER A 91 -19.29 7.99 -11.48
N LEU A 92 -19.42 7.27 -12.58
CA LEU A 92 -20.23 7.66 -13.72
C LEU A 92 -21.62 6.99 -13.69
N ARG A 93 -21.92 6.27 -12.62
CA ARG A 93 -23.19 5.57 -12.43
C ARG A 93 -23.86 6.10 -11.17
N SER A 94 -25.19 6.30 -11.26
CA SER A 94 -25.96 6.79 -10.11
C SER A 94 -26.20 5.73 -9.03
N ASP A 95 -26.06 4.43 -9.39
CA ASP A 95 -26.24 3.32 -8.45
C ASP A 95 -24.96 2.99 -7.65
N TYR A 96 -23.82 3.59 -7.98
CA TYR A 96 -22.61 3.51 -7.19
C TYR A 96 -22.44 4.84 -6.45
N ILE A 97 -22.66 4.84 -5.16
CA ILE A 97 -22.66 6.05 -4.33
C ILE A 97 -21.41 6.11 -3.45
N PRO A 98 -21.07 7.29 -2.92
CA PRO A 98 -19.95 7.41 -1.98
C PRO A 98 -20.07 6.42 -0.82
N GLY A 99 -18.96 5.75 -0.50
CA GLY A 99 -18.92 4.71 0.50
C GLY A 99 -19.00 3.29 -0.05
N ASP A 100 -19.39 3.13 -1.34
CA ASP A 100 -19.42 1.82 -1.97
C ASP A 100 -18.02 1.33 -2.30
N PHE A 101 -17.81 0.02 -2.14
CA PHE A 101 -16.59 -0.65 -2.62
C PHE A 101 -16.93 -1.39 -3.90
N VAL A 102 -16.08 -1.22 -4.92
CA VAL A 102 -16.24 -1.89 -6.21
C VAL A 102 -15.01 -2.73 -6.48
N LEU A 103 -15.20 -4.01 -6.71
CA LEU A 103 -14.14 -4.93 -7.11
C LEU A 103 -14.13 -5.02 -8.62
N ILE A 104 -12.98 -4.73 -9.23
CA ILE A 104 -12.81 -4.76 -10.69
C ILE A 104 -12.14 -6.04 -11.16
#